data_25788ba1fa8c083d177108db59c13d47
#
_entry.id   25788ba1fa8c083d177108db59c13d47
#
_cell.length_a   1.000
_cell.length_b   1.000
_cell.length_c   1.000
_cell.angle_alpha   90.00
_cell.angle_beta   90.00
_cell.angle_gamma   90.00
#
_symmetry.space_group_name_H-M   'P 1'
#
loop_
_entity.id
_entity.type
_entity.pdbx_description
1 polymer ?
#
loop_
_entity_poly.entity_id
_entity_poly.type
_entity_poly.pdbx_seq_one_letter_code
_entity_poly.pdbx_strand_id
1 'polypeptide(L)'
;ARALEAVGLKGWEHHTPGELSGGQQQRVAIARAIVTEPEVLLADEPTGNLDTARSREIMEFLWHLNADLGITVIMVTHEHDMAAYARRIVRFVDGVVASDERNPAPLGLQAASPAPTEAAHVA
;
A
#
# COMPACT_ATOMS: atom_id res chain seq x y z
N ALA A 1 -15.20 10.91 7.14
CA ALA A 1 -15.42 11.11 5.71
C ALA A 1 -14.11 11.45 4.97
N ARG A 2 -13.23 12.23 5.58
CA ARG A 2 -11.96 12.63 4.96
C ARG A 2 -11.08 11.41 4.61
N ALA A 3 -10.98 10.44 5.53
CA ALA A 3 -10.23 9.23 5.26
C ALA A 3 -10.86 8.41 4.14
N LEU A 4 -12.19 8.32 4.11
CA LEU A 4 -12.90 7.60 3.05
C LEU A 4 -12.78 8.31 1.70
N GLU A 5 -12.76 9.63 1.69
CA GLU A 5 -12.50 10.39 0.46
C GLU A 5 -11.12 10.08 -0.10
N ALA A 6 -10.10 10.04 0.77
CA ALA A 6 -8.72 9.73 0.37
C ALA A 6 -8.61 8.34 -0.25
N VAL A 7 -9.42 7.38 0.19
CA VAL A 7 -9.40 6.01 -0.35
C VAL A 7 -10.43 5.78 -1.49
N GLY A 8 -11.13 6.85 -1.91
CA GLY A 8 -12.09 6.74 -3.01
C GLY A 8 -13.40 6.07 -2.64
N LEU A 9 -13.77 6.10 -1.37
CA LEU A 9 -15.01 5.49 -0.87
C LEU A 9 -15.97 6.50 -0.28
N LYS A 10 -15.90 7.74 -0.71
CA LYS A 10 -16.85 8.75 -0.29
C LYS A 10 -18.28 8.30 -0.65
N GLY A 11 -19.18 8.38 0.30
CA GLY A 11 -20.56 7.91 0.11
C GLY A 11 -20.79 6.47 0.58
N TRP A 12 -19.72 5.76 0.97
CA TRP A 12 -19.82 4.37 1.43
C TRP A 12 -19.77 4.23 2.96
N GLU A 13 -19.83 5.36 3.67
CA GLU A 13 -19.66 5.40 5.13
C GLU A 13 -20.69 4.55 5.89
N HIS A 14 -21.86 4.40 5.32
CA HIS A 14 -22.96 3.66 5.94
C HIS A 14 -23.05 2.19 5.51
N HIS A 15 -22.14 1.76 4.64
CA HIS A 15 -22.15 0.38 4.16
C HIS A 15 -21.47 -0.55 5.15
N THR A 16 -22.02 -1.76 5.30
CA THR A 16 -21.37 -2.80 6.10
C THR A 16 -20.24 -3.45 5.29
N PRO A 17 -19.24 -4.08 5.96
CA PRO A 17 -18.19 -4.78 5.24
C PRO A 17 -18.70 -5.82 4.25
N GLY A 18 -19.83 -6.49 4.53
CA GLY A 18 -20.42 -7.47 3.62
C GLY A 18 -20.98 -6.89 2.33
N GLU A 19 -21.20 -5.60 2.27
CA GLU A 19 -21.71 -4.90 1.09
C GLU A 19 -20.61 -4.45 0.13
N LEU A 20 -19.34 -4.66 0.51
CA LEU A 20 -18.20 -4.17 -0.23
C LEU A 20 -17.47 -5.32 -0.93
N SER A 21 -16.86 -5.02 -2.09
CA SER A 21 -15.93 -5.94 -2.73
C SER A 21 -14.66 -6.12 -1.89
N GLY A 22 -13.84 -7.14 -2.19
CA GLY A 22 -12.58 -7.38 -1.50
C GLY A 22 -11.64 -6.17 -1.54
N GLY A 23 -11.53 -5.51 -2.70
CA GLY A 23 -10.71 -4.30 -2.82
C GLY A 23 -11.26 -3.13 -2.03
N GLN A 24 -12.58 -2.97 -2.01
CA GLN A 24 -13.23 -1.92 -1.22
C GLN A 24 -13.08 -2.18 0.27
N GLN A 25 -13.18 -3.43 0.71
CA GLN A 25 -12.93 -3.80 2.11
C GLN A 25 -11.49 -3.45 2.52
N GLN A 26 -10.53 -3.71 1.65
CA GLN A 26 -9.14 -3.38 1.91
C GLN A 26 -8.95 -1.86 2.01
N ARG A 27 -9.59 -1.09 1.15
CA ARG A 27 -9.54 0.37 1.21
C ARG A 27 -10.14 0.91 2.50
N VAL A 28 -11.24 0.32 2.98
CA VAL A 28 -11.84 0.69 4.28
C VAL A 28 -10.86 0.39 5.42
N ALA A 29 -10.18 -0.76 5.37
CA ALA A 29 -9.17 -1.10 6.37
C ALA A 29 -8.04 -0.07 6.39
N ILE A 30 -7.57 0.35 5.22
CA ILE A 30 -6.54 1.38 5.10
C ILE A 30 -7.06 2.72 5.62
N ALA A 31 -8.31 3.08 5.30
CA ALA A 31 -8.92 4.31 5.81
C ALA A 31 -8.95 4.35 7.32
N ARG A 32 -9.25 3.22 7.97
CA ARG A 32 -9.21 3.11 9.44
C ARG A 32 -7.81 3.36 9.98
N ALA A 33 -6.81 2.83 9.29
CA ALA A 33 -5.43 2.99 9.71
C ALA A 33 -4.95 4.44 9.60
N ILE A 34 -5.43 5.20 8.60
CA ILE A 34 -4.96 6.57 8.36
C ILE A 34 -5.83 7.64 9.01
N VAL A 35 -6.94 7.28 9.65
CA VAL A 35 -7.85 8.26 10.27
C VAL A 35 -7.16 9.09 11.36
N THR A 36 -6.15 8.55 12.02
CA THR A 36 -5.35 9.24 13.03
C THR A 36 -4.22 10.09 12.44
N GLU A 37 -4.14 10.20 11.13
CA GLU A 37 -3.10 10.91 10.41
C GLU A 37 -1.68 10.44 10.80
N PRO A 38 -1.36 9.13 10.65
CA PRO A 38 -0.07 8.60 11.05
C PRO A 38 1.05 9.04 10.11
N GLU A 39 2.28 9.02 10.60
CA GLU A 39 3.46 9.26 9.77
C GLU A 39 3.86 8.00 9.00
N VAL A 40 3.57 6.83 9.55
CA VAL A 40 3.95 5.54 8.99
C VAL A 40 2.74 4.62 8.93
N LEU A 41 2.55 3.97 7.80
CA LEU A 41 1.55 2.94 7.60
C LEU A 41 2.25 1.60 7.35
N LEU A 42 1.93 0.60 8.17
CA LEU A 42 2.39 -0.77 7.96
C LEU A 42 1.31 -1.55 7.22
N ALA A 43 1.67 -2.13 6.09
CA ALA A 43 0.78 -2.93 5.28
C ALA A 43 1.36 -4.35 5.14
N ASP A 44 0.73 -5.31 5.82
CA ASP A 44 1.16 -6.70 5.82
C ASP A 44 0.35 -7.49 4.80
N GLU A 45 1.00 -7.93 3.73
CA GLU A 45 0.39 -8.67 2.62
C GLU A 45 -0.92 -8.00 2.13
N PRO A 46 -0.89 -6.72 1.77
CA PRO A 46 -2.11 -5.96 1.52
C PRO A 46 -2.92 -6.44 0.32
N THR A 47 -2.34 -7.26 -0.55
CA THR A 47 -2.97 -7.78 -1.76
C THR A 47 -3.18 -9.29 -1.74
N GLY A 48 -3.00 -9.94 -0.59
CA GLY A 48 -2.95 -11.39 -0.48
C GLY A 48 -4.21 -12.13 -0.93
N ASN A 49 -5.38 -11.49 -0.86
CA ASN A 49 -6.65 -12.11 -1.23
C ASN A 49 -7.30 -11.49 -2.47
N LEU A 50 -6.53 -10.72 -3.24
CA LEU A 50 -7.06 -9.97 -4.37
C LEU A 50 -6.55 -10.52 -5.70
N ASP A 51 -7.36 -10.35 -6.74
CA ASP A 51 -6.94 -10.65 -8.11
C ASP A 51 -5.91 -9.61 -8.59
N THR A 52 -5.34 -9.83 -9.78
CA THR A 52 -4.28 -8.97 -10.32
C THR A 52 -4.71 -7.52 -10.49
N ALA A 53 -5.91 -7.28 -11.00
CA ALA A 53 -6.40 -5.93 -11.24
C ALA A 53 -6.62 -5.17 -9.92
N ARG A 54 -7.22 -5.83 -8.93
CA ARG A 54 -7.48 -5.22 -7.63
C ARG A 54 -6.19 -5.05 -6.82
N SER A 55 -5.26 -5.98 -6.95
CA SER A 55 -3.93 -5.83 -6.34
C SER A 55 -3.22 -4.59 -6.86
N ARG A 56 -3.28 -4.35 -8.16
CA ARG A 56 -2.70 -3.15 -8.77
C ARG A 56 -3.35 -1.88 -8.23
N GLU A 57 -4.68 -1.87 -8.12
CA GLU A 57 -5.40 -0.71 -7.56
C GLU A 57 -4.96 -0.40 -6.14
N ILE A 58 -4.81 -1.42 -5.30
CA ILE A 58 -4.36 -1.24 -3.92
C ILE A 58 -2.92 -0.73 -3.88
N MET A 59 -2.04 -1.26 -4.72
CA MET A 59 -0.64 -0.81 -4.76
C MET A 59 -0.52 0.63 -5.24
N GLU A 60 -1.26 1.01 -6.27
CA GLU A 60 -1.30 2.39 -6.73
C GLU A 60 -1.87 3.32 -5.66
N PHE A 61 -2.89 2.86 -4.95
CA PHE A 61 -3.47 3.62 -3.86
C PHE A 61 -2.46 3.83 -2.74
N LEU A 62 -1.73 2.79 -2.31
CA LEU A 62 -0.68 2.93 -1.30
C LEU A 62 0.42 3.89 -1.75
N TRP A 63 0.78 3.83 -3.03
CA TRP A 63 1.74 4.77 -3.60
C TRP A 63 1.25 6.22 -3.46
N HIS A 64 -0.02 6.47 -3.77
CA HIS A 64 -0.59 7.81 -3.66
C HIS A 64 -0.68 8.31 -2.22
N LEU A 65 -0.92 7.43 -1.25
CA LEU A 65 -0.88 7.82 0.16
C LEU A 65 0.48 8.42 0.53
N ASN A 66 1.55 7.85 -0.01
CA ASN A 66 2.87 8.41 0.20
C ASN A 66 3.06 9.69 -0.61
N ALA A 67 2.80 9.66 -1.90
CA ALA A 67 3.07 10.77 -2.80
C ALA A 67 2.25 12.02 -2.47
N ASP A 68 0.97 11.84 -2.15
CA ASP A 68 0.04 12.95 -1.97
C ASP A 68 -0.12 13.37 -0.52
N LEU A 69 -0.07 12.43 0.43
CA LEU A 69 -0.28 12.69 1.84
C LEU A 69 1.01 12.65 2.67
N GLY A 70 2.13 12.25 2.08
CA GLY A 70 3.40 12.20 2.77
C GLY A 70 3.53 11.08 3.80
N ILE A 71 2.66 10.09 3.76
CA ILE A 71 2.71 8.94 4.66
C ILE A 71 3.80 7.98 4.20
N THR A 72 4.71 7.60 5.08
CA THR A 72 5.68 6.55 4.79
C THR A 72 4.96 5.21 4.84
N VAL A 73 5.02 4.46 3.74
CA VAL A 73 4.39 3.13 3.66
C VAL A 73 5.46 2.06 3.73
N ILE A 74 5.32 1.17 4.71
CA ILE A 74 6.16 -0.03 4.83
C ILE A 74 5.28 -1.23 4.54
N MET A 75 5.57 -1.90 3.43
CA MET A 75 4.80 -3.05 3.00
C MET A 75 5.59 -4.34 3.22
N VAL A 76 4.94 -5.32 3.84
CA VAL A 76 5.51 -6.66 4.00
C VAL A 76 4.84 -7.57 2.98
N THR A 77 5.62 -8.17 2.09
CA THR A 77 5.09 -9.08 1.08
C THR A 77 6.12 -10.12 0.67
N HIS A 78 5.67 -11.30 0.28
CA HIS A 78 6.51 -12.32 -0.35
C HIS A 78 6.38 -12.29 -1.88
N GLU A 79 5.59 -11.38 -2.43
CA GLU A 79 5.36 -11.26 -3.87
C GLU A 79 6.29 -10.22 -4.48
N HIS A 80 7.18 -10.67 -5.38
CA HIS A 80 8.13 -9.79 -6.05
C HIS A 80 7.43 -8.71 -6.89
N ASP A 81 6.31 -9.04 -7.50
CA ASP A 81 5.54 -8.11 -8.32
C ASP A 81 5.06 -6.92 -7.49
N MET A 82 4.65 -7.18 -6.26
CA MET A 82 4.17 -6.13 -5.37
C MET A 82 5.33 -5.30 -4.83
N ALA A 83 6.44 -5.95 -4.48
CA ALA A 83 7.63 -5.26 -4.02
C ALA A 83 8.18 -4.29 -5.07
N ALA A 84 7.98 -4.58 -6.34
CA ALA A 84 8.46 -3.73 -7.43
C ALA A 84 7.83 -2.33 -7.45
N TYR A 85 6.74 -2.10 -6.74
CA TYR A 85 6.15 -0.76 -6.59
C TYR A 85 6.96 0.13 -5.66
N ALA A 86 7.77 -0.44 -4.77
CA ALA A 86 8.49 0.30 -3.76
C ALA A 86 9.73 1.00 -4.32
N ARG A 87 10.14 2.08 -3.68
CA ARG A 87 11.40 2.79 -3.99
C ARG A 87 12.61 2.10 -3.37
N ARG A 88 12.39 1.37 -2.29
CA ARG A 88 13.43 0.63 -1.57
C ARG A 88 12.91 -0.74 -1.22
N ILE A 89 13.73 -1.75 -1.48
CA ILE A 89 13.36 -3.15 -1.22
C ILE A 89 14.39 -3.74 -0.27
N VAL A 90 13.92 -4.17 0.90
CA VAL A 90 14.72 -4.88 1.89
C VAL A 90 14.28 -6.33 1.89
N ARG A 91 15.20 -7.23 1.57
CA ARG A 91 14.92 -8.66 1.52
C ARG A 91 15.46 -9.35 2.75
N PHE A 92 14.61 -10.16 3.36
CA PHE A 92 14.98 -10.97 4.52
C PHE A 92 15.04 -12.44 4.14
N VAL A 93 16.05 -13.14 4.68
CA VAL A 93 16.17 -14.60 4.57
C VAL A 93 16.52 -15.11 5.97
N ASP A 94 15.71 -16.04 6.48
CA ASP A 94 15.89 -16.63 7.81
C ASP A 94 16.06 -15.59 8.92
N GLY A 95 15.27 -14.51 8.85
CA GLY A 95 15.28 -13.45 9.86
C GLY A 95 16.44 -12.46 9.77
N VAL A 96 17.26 -12.58 8.74
CA VAL A 96 18.43 -11.71 8.52
C VAL A 96 18.28 -10.94 7.22
N VAL A 97 18.72 -9.68 7.22
CA VAL A 97 18.70 -8.87 6.00
C VAL A 97 19.68 -9.46 5.00
N ALA A 98 19.16 -9.95 3.87
CA ALA A 98 19.96 -10.48 2.78
C ALA A 98 20.38 -9.39 1.78
N SER A 99 19.50 -8.40 1.56
CA SER A 99 19.81 -7.27 0.69
C SER A 99 18.98 -6.07 1.08
N ASP A 100 19.47 -4.88 0.75
CA ASP A 100 18.80 -3.61 0.96
C ASP A 100 19.19 -2.71 -0.20
N GLU A 101 18.29 -2.54 -1.15
CA GLU A 101 18.57 -1.87 -2.41
C GLU A 101 17.49 -0.86 -2.76
N ARG A 102 17.92 0.26 -3.35
CA ARG A 102 16.96 1.17 -3.97
C ARG A 102 16.51 0.60 -5.29
N ASN A 103 15.22 0.69 -5.54
CA ASN A 103 14.64 0.27 -6.81
C ASN A 103 14.78 1.43 -7.80
N PRO A 104 15.56 1.26 -8.88
CA PRO A 104 15.80 2.35 -9.82
C PRO A 104 14.58 2.72 -10.67
N ALA A 105 13.58 1.84 -10.76
CA ALA A 105 12.40 2.06 -11.57
C ALA A 105 11.13 1.55 -10.87
N PRO A 106 10.70 2.21 -9.77
CA PRO A 106 9.48 1.80 -9.08
C PRO A 106 8.27 1.89 -10.00
N LEU A 107 7.44 0.85 -10.01
CA LEU A 107 6.24 0.82 -10.83
C LEU A 107 5.27 1.95 -10.49
N GLY A 108 5.22 2.36 -9.22
CA GLY A 108 4.36 3.45 -8.78
C GLY A 108 4.70 4.81 -9.40
N LEU A 109 5.94 5.02 -9.85
CA LEU A 109 6.34 6.28 -10.48
C LEU A 109 5.57 6.59 -11.76
N GLN A 110 5.03 5.58 -12.42
CA GLN A 110 4.26 5.79 -13.64
C GLN A 110 2.92 6.48 -13.38
N ALA A 111 2.47 6.48 -12.14
CA ALA A 111 1.16 7.00 -11.75
C ALA A 111 1.21 8.19 -10.80
N ALA A 112 2.38 8.59 -10.29
CA ALA A 112 2.49 9.62 -9.25
C ALA A 112 3.75 10.46 -9.37
N SER A 113 3.69 11.67 -8.79
CA SER A 113 4.86 12.53 -8.61
C SER A 113 5.80 11.92 -7.57
N PRO A 114 7.12 12.06 -7.73
CA PRO A 114 8.07 11.47 -6.80
C PRO A 114 7.99 12.10 -5.41
N ALA A 115 7.89 11.26 -4.40
CA ALA A 115 8.03 11.61 -3.00
C ALA A 115 8.79 10.48 -2.31
N PRO A 116 9.50 10.73 -1.19
CA PRO A 116 10.21 9.66 -0.50
C PRO A 116 9.25 8.56 -0.06
N THR A 117 9.53 7.34 -0.46
CA THR A 117 8.76 6.16 -0.08
C THR A 117 9.71 5.02 0.22
N GLU A 118 9.46 4.31 1.29
CA GLU A 118 10.20 3.10 1.63
C GLU A 118 9.23 1.96 1.85
N ALA A 119 9.60 0.78 1.41
CA ALA A 119 8.84 -0.43 1.66
C ALA A 119 9.77 -1.57 2.03
N ALA A 120 9.33 -2.39 2.97
CA ALA A 120 10.04 -3.61 3.34
C ALA A 120 9.44 -4.78 2.57
N HIS A 121 10.30 -5.62 2.02
CA HIS A 121 9.89 -6.84 1.34
C HIS A 121 10.46 -8.04 2.09
N VAL A 122 9.58 -8.97 2.45
CA VAL A 122 9.95 -10.22 3.11
C VAL A 122 9.71 -11.36 2.13
N ALA A 123 10.76 -12.08 1.83
CA ALA A 123 10.71 -13.22 0.92
C ALA A 123 10.60 -14.55 1.67
#